data_25c27e06375948263511737ef409a281
#
_entry.id   25c27e06375948263511737ef409a281
#
_cell.length_a   1.000
_cell.length_b   1.000
_cell.length_c   1.000
_cell.angle_alpha   90.00
_cell.angle_beta   90.00
_cell.angle_gamma   90.00
#
_symmetry.space_group_name_H-M   'P 1'
#
loop_
_entity.id
_entity.type
_entity.pdbx_description
1 polymer ?
#
loop_
_entity_poly.entity_id
_entity_poly.type
_entity_poly.pdbx_seq_one_letter_code
_entity_poly.pdbx_strand_id
1 'polypeptide(L)'
;FLKDQDEIIKKGNLLGGDQPQRFYHGTTREFKDFDPEFKEKTVAGRDFEGSDLKNRGSYYFTSDPESASTFAKSGIDPRTGEPFKSRDPNTGELMTGAVKGSRVIPVYLKKANYFDVDNADHLKTLKQSAFYKENKEKLNEKFKFLGADIDTLIKSGEETVIEEITPELKKLGFEGHTTYLDGNKNIAVYDTDLIVSGVEKKAEGG
;
A
#
# COMPACT_ATOMS: atom_id res chain seq x y z
N PHE A 1 -24.87 5.63 -10.08
CA PHE A 1 -23.48 5.44 -9.68
C PHE A 1 -22.75 6.75 -9.36
N LEU A 2 -22.89 7.80 -10.20
CA LEU A 2 -22.38 9.15 -9.88
C LEU A 2 -23.07 9.75 -8.64
N LYS A 3 -24.39 9.51 -8.47
CA LYS A 3 -25.12 9.92 -7.27
C LYS A 3 -24.57 9.29 -5.98
N ASP A 4 -24.15 8.04 -6.03
CA ASP A 4 -23.59 7.35 -4.86
C ASP A 4 -22.21 7.90 -4.47
N GLN A 5 -21.37 8.27 -5.44
CA GLN A 5 -20.07 8.91 -5.16
C GLN A 5 -20.25 10.31 -4.56
N ASP A 6 -21.12 11.13 -5.14
CA ASP A 6 -21.46 12.45 -4.61
C ASP A 6 -22.08 12.35 -3.20
N GLU A 7 -22.89 11.33 -2.94
CA GLU A 7 -23.44 11.09 -1.61
C GLU A 7 -22.36 10.65 -0.60
N ILE A 8 -21.42 9.80 -0.99
CA ILE A 8 -20.31 9.37 -0.13
C ILE A 8 -19.41 10.57 0.18
N ILE A 9 -19.12 11.39 -0.81
CA ILE A 9 -18.34 12.62 -0.64
C ILE A 9 -19.08 13.60 0.29
N LYS A 10 -20.38 13.80 0.09
CA LYS A 10 -21.21 14.70 0.90
C LYS A 10 -21.44 14.20 2.34
N LYS A 11 -21.42 12.89 2.59
CA LYS A 11 -21.61 12.31 3.93
C LYS A 11 -20.38 12.46 4.84
N GLY A 12 -19.28 13.07 4.36
CA GLY A 12 -18.12 13.41 5.19
C GLY A 12 -17.36 12.22 5.79
N ASN A 13 -17.55 11.00 5.26
CA ASN A 13 -16.88 9.79 5.75
C ASN A 13 -15.58 9.48 5.02
N LEU A 14 -14.98 10.48 4.38
CA LEU A 14 -13.70 10.37 3.67
C LEU A 14 -12.57 11.02 4.47
N LEU A 15 -11.35 10.55 4.23
CA LEU A 15 -10.16 11.23 4.71
C LEU A 15 -10.10 12.65 4.12
N GLY A 16 -9.74 13.64 4.96
CA GLY A 16 -9.79 15.07 4.61
C GLY A 16 -11.10 15.77 5.01
N GLY A 17 -12.12 15.03 5.48
CA GLY A 17 -13.37 15.63 6.00
C GLY A 17 -14.15 16.39 4.93
N ASP A 18 -14.44 17.68 5.18
CA ASP A 18 -15.19 18.56 4.26
C ASP A 18 -14.46 18.84 2.95
N GLN A 19 -13.16 18.61 2.90
CA GLN A 19 -12.34 18.65 1.70
C GLN A 19 -11.68 17.27 1.50
N PRO A 20 -12.38 16.31 0.87
CA PRO A 20 -11.88 14.96 0.70
C PRO A 20 -10.53 14.93 0.01
N GLN A 21 -9.57 14.29 0.66
CA GLN A 21 -8.23 14.15 0.12
C GLN A 21 -8.22 13.08 -0.97
N ARG A 22 -7.68 13.43 -2.14
CA ARG A 22 -7.45 12.49 -3.23
C ARG A 22 -6.15 11.73 -2.99
N PHE A 23 -6.22 10.43 -3.19
CA PHE A 23 -5.08 9.51 -3.17
C PHE A 23 -4.92 8.87 -4.54
N TYR A 24 -3.75 8.27 -4.76
CA TYR A 24 -3.39 7.68 -6.03
C TYR A 24 -2.79 6.30 -5.83
N HIS A 25 -3.18 5.36 -6.68
CA HIS A 25 -2.61 4.02 -6.77
C HIS A 25 -1.94 3.84 -8.12
N GLY A 26 -0.63 3.59 -8.13
CA GLY A 26 0.10 3.24 -9.34
C GLY A 26 0.03 1.74 -9.60
N THR A 27 -0.35 1.35 -10.80
CA THR A 27 -0.45 -0.05 -11.18
C THR A 27 0.11 -0.29 -12.58
N THR A 28 0.67 -1.48 -12.76
CA THR A 28 1.13 -2.00 -14.05
C THR A 28 0.08 -2.86 -14.73
N ARG A 29 -1.05 -3.09 -14.08
CA ARG A 29 -2.11 -3.98 -14.56
C ARG A 29 -3.37 -3.20 -14.88
N GLU A 30 -4.04 -3.64 -15.93
CA GLU A 30 -5.39 -3.20 -16.22
C GLU A 30 -6.37 -3.97 -15.32
N PHE A 31 -7.04 -3.28 -14.41
CA PHE A 31 -8.12 -3.84 -13.61
C PHE A 31 -9.29 -2.84 -13.54
N LYS A 32 -10.49 -3.36 -13.37
CA LYS A 32 -11.71 -2.55 -13.35
C LYS A 32 -12.06 -2.08 -11.94
N ASP A 33 -11.81 -2.92 -10.94
CA ASP A 33 -12.15 -2.68 -9.55
C ASP A 33 -11.02 -3.19 -8.63
N PHE A 34 -10.93 -2.66 -7.40
CA PHE A 34 -10.04 -3.15 -6.38
C PHE A 34 -10.60 -4.47 -5.82
N ASP A 35 -10.05 -5.58 -6.27
CA ASP A 35 -10.51 -6.91 -5.91
C ASP A 35 -9.80 -7.41 -4.64
N PRO A 36 -10.53 -7.89 -3.62
CA PRO A 36 -9.95 -8.48 -2.43
C PRO A 36 -8.94 -9.62 -2.72
N GLU A 37 -9.17 -10.41 -3.77
CA GLU A 37 -8.27 -11.50 -4.14
C GLU A 37 -6.94 -11.02 -4.72
N PHE A 38 -6.87 -9.80 -5.25
CA PHE A 38 -5.63 -9.23 -5.79
C PHE A 38 -4.71 -8.65 -4.73
N LYS A 39 -5.16 -8.42 -3.50
CA LYS A 39 -4.31 -8.00 -2.38
C LYS A 39 -3.12 -8.94 -2.17
N GLU A 40 -3.34 -10.23 -2.39
CA GLU A 40 -2.35 -11.28 -2.18
C GLU A 40 -1.39 -11.44 -3.36
N LYS A 41 -1.72 -10.88 -4.53
CA LYS A 41 -0.99 -11.08 -5.78
C LYS A 41 -0.18 -9.88 -6.24
N THR A 42 -0.23 -8.75 -5.52
CA THR A 42 0.31 -7.47 -5.99
C THR A 42 1.73 -7.17 -5.54
N VAL A 43 2.59 -8.12 -5.48
CA VAL A 43 4.02 -7.80 -5.50
C VAL A 43 4.41 -7.64 -6.96
N ALA A 44 4.55 -6.39 -7.41
CA ALA A 44 5.07 -6.08 -8.73
C ALA A 44 6.41 -6.81 -8.93
N GLY A 45 6.39 -7.91 -9.68
CA GLY A 45 7.57 -8.55 -10.28
C GLY A 45 8.81 -8.81 -9.41
N ARG A 46 8.72 -8.62 -8.10
CA ARG A 46 9.79 -8.95 -7.17
C ARG A 46 9.55 -10.33 -6.62
N ASP A 47 9.84 -11.35 -7.43
CA ASP A 47 10.22 -12.65 -6.91
C ASP A 47 11.59 -12.48 -6.23
N PHE A 48 11.56 -11.95 -5.00
CA PHE A 48 12.66 -12.23 -4.10
C PHE A 48 12.55 -13.71 -3.74
N GLU A 49 13.32 -14.54 -4.42
CA GLU A 49 13.50 -15.93 -4.00
C GLU A 49 13.80 -15.93 -2.51
N GLY A 50 12.88 -16.47 -1.71
CA GLY A 50 13.02 -16.60 -0.26
C GLY A 50 12.35 -15.54 0.59
N SER A 51 11.62 -14.56 0.04
CA SER A 51 10.82 -13.65 0.87
C SER A 51 9.38 -14.13 0.97
N ASP A 52 8.87 -14.28 2.21
CA ASP A 52 7.46 -14.51 2.51
C ASP A 52 6.56 -13.29 2.19
N LEU A 53 7.07 -12.33 1.40
CA LEU A 53 6.37 -11.13 0.94
C LEU A 53 5.20 -11.42 -0.03
N LYS A 54 4.85 -12.69 -0.22
CA LYS A 54 3.79 -13.14 -1.13
C LYS A 54 2.40 -12.63 -0.75
N ASN A 55 2.20 -12.15 0.49
CA ASN A 55 0.88 -11.79 1.01
C ASN A 55 0.90 -10.45 1.72
N ARG A 56 1.08 -9.35 0.97
CA ARG A 56 0.98 -8.00 1.57
C ARG A 56 -0.42 -7.74 2.15
N GLY A 57 -1.46 -8.37 1.63
CA GLY A 57 -2.82 -8.30 2.18
C GLY A 57 -3.40 -6.88 2.22
N SER A 58 -2.85 -5.94 1.43
CA SER A 58 -3.22 -4.53 1.44
C SER A 58 -2.98 -3.85 0.09
N TYR A 59 -3.75 -2.79 -0.18
CA TYR A 59 -3.52 -1.87 -1.28
C TYR A 59 -2.84 -0.61 -0.79
N TYR A 60 -1.81 -0.13 -1.49
CA TYR A 60 -1.05 1.07 -1.16
C TYR A 60 -1.50 2.27 -1.97
N PHE A 61 -1.62 3.40 -1.29
CA PHE A 61 -2.02 4.68 -1.85
C PHE A 61 -1.09 5.78 -1.35
N THR A 62 -0.81 6.73 -2.22
CA THR A 62 -0.06 7.95 -1.87
C THR A 62 -0.88 9.19 -2.20
N SER A 63 -0.64 10.29 -1.50
CA SER A 63 -1.24 11.58 -1.85
C SER A 63 -0.52 12.27 -3.02
N ASP A 64 0.66 11.79 -3.40
CA ASP A 64 1.47 12.32 -4.48
C ASP A 64 1.30 11.49 -5.76
N PRO A 65 0.71 12.07 -6.85
CA PRO A 65 0.51 11.37 -8.11
C PRO A 65 1.84 11.03 -8.81
N GLU A 66 2.92 11.77 -8.56
CA GLU A 66 4.23 11.50 -9.13
C GLU A 66 4.84 10.25 -8.52
N SER A 67 4.77 10.10 -7.19
CA SER A 67 5.13 8.86 -6.49
C SER A 67 4.30 7.68 -6.99
N ALA A 68 2.99 7.83 -7.15
CA ALA A 68 2.14 6.76 -7.72
C ALA A 68 2.57 6.41 -9.16
N SER A 69 3.01 7.39 -9.94
CA SER A 69 3.45 7.17 -11.32
C SER A 69 4.72 6.33 -11.42
N THR A 70 5.60 6.34 -10.41
CA THR A 70 6.80 5.49 -10.39
C THR A 70 6.43 4.01 -10.32
N PHE A 71 5.37 3.67 -9.58
CA PHE A 71 4.84 2.31 -9.53
C PHE A 71 4.06 1.93 -10.80
N ALA A 72 3.46 2.92 -11.49
CA ALA A 72 2.76 2.72 -12.76
C ALA A 72 3.72 2.64 -13.96
N LYS A 73 4.86 3.29 -13.91
CA LYS A 73 5.94 3.17 -14.90
C LYS A 73 6.69 1.87 -14.68
N SER A 74 5.99 0.76 -14.91
CA SER A 74 6.53 -0.56 -14.67
C SER A 74 7.80 -0.81 -15.47
N GLY A 75 8.72 -1.44 -14.82
CA GLY A 75 9.98 -1.87 -15.40
C GLY A 75 11.16 -0.96 -15.09
N ILE A 76 10.98 0.17 -14.40
CA ILE A 76 12.09 1.04 -13.98
C ILE A 76 12.16 1.07 -12.45
N ASP A 77 13.30 0.69 -11.87
CA ASP A 77 13.58 0.86 -10.45
C ASP A 77 13.73 2.37 -10.18
N PRO A 78 12.86 2.99 -9.35
CA PRO A 78 12.92 4.41 -9.09
C PRO A 78 14.22 4.84 -8.39
N ARG A 79 14.95 3.91 -7.74
CA ARG A 79 16.21 4.18 -7.07
C ARG A 79 17.41 4.23 -8.01
N THR A 80 17.38 3.46 -9.09
CA THR A 80 18.51 3.30 -10.01
C THR A 80 18.25 3.88 -11.39
N GLY A 81 16.97 4.15 -11.74
CA GLY A 81 16.56 4.52 -13.09
C GLY A 81 16.71 3.41 -14.13
N GLU A 82 17.09 2.20 -13.70
CA GLU A 82 17.30 1.06 -14.57
C GLU A 82 16.03 0.22 -14.69
N PRO A 83 15.82 -0.47 -15.82
CA PRO A 83 14.71 -1.41 -15.95
C PRO A 83 14.81 -2.53 -14.91
N PHE A 84 13.69 -2.82 -14.23
CA PHE A 84 13.60 -4.05 -13.44
C PHE A 84 13.81 -5.24 -14.38
N LYS A 85 14.74 -6.09 -14.05
CA LYS A 85 14.95 -7.37 -14.73
C LYS A 85 13.95 -8.40 -14.17
N SER A 86 12.66 -8.18 -14.42
CA SER A 86 11.64 -9.17 -14.10
C SER A 86 11.50 -10.17 -15.24
N ARG A 87 11.23 -11.43 -14.90
CA ARG A 87 10.90 -12.44 -15.88
C ARG A 87 9.38 -12.64 -15.93
N ASP A 88 8.86 -12.86 -17.13
CA ASP A 88 7.48 -13.30 -17.31
C ASP A 88 7.32 -14.66 -16.60
N PRO A 89 6.40 -14.78 -15.64
CA PRO A 89 6.21 -16.02 -14.90
C PRO A 89 5.73 -17.20 -15.76
N ASN A 90 5.18 -16.93 -16.95
CA ASN A 90 4.67 -17.94 -17.86
C ASN A 90 5.72 -18.36 -18.91
N THR A 91 6.51 -17.40 -19.40
CA THR A 91 7.46 -17.66 -20.50
C THR A 91 8.92 -17.69 -20.04
N GLY A 92 9.24 -17.18 -18.85
CA GLY A 92 10.59 -17.04 -18.35
C GLY A 92 11.41 -15.95 -19.05
N GLU A 93 10.85 -15.22 -19.99
CA GLU A 93 11.52 -14.16 -20.73
C GLU A 93 11.72 -12.90 -19.88
N LEU A 94 12.81 -12.17 -20.11
CA LEU A 94 13.07 -10.89 -19.47
C LEU A 94 12.07 -9.85 -19.98
N MET A 95 11.24 -9.33 -19.07
CA MET A 95 10.34 -8.23 -19.34
C MET A 95 11.10 -6.92 -19.25
N THR A 96 11.34 -6.28 -20.38
CA THR A 96 11.95 -4.94 -20.43
C THR A 96 10.95 -3.94 -20.98
N GLY A 97 10.71 -2.86 -20.24
CA GLY A 97 9.89 -1.75 -20.72
C GLY A 97 8.53 -1.58 -20.03
N ALA A 98 7.81 -0.53 -20.41
CA ALA A 98 6.49 -0.23 -19.86
C ALA A 98 5.48 -1.33 -20.22
N VAL A 99 4.86 -1.92 -19.18
CA VAL A 99 3.82 -2.93 -19.36
C VAL A 99 2.54 -2.25 -19.88
N LYS A 100 1.91 -2.84 -20.88
CA LYS A 100 0.60 -2.40 -21.37
C LYS A 100 -0.41 -2.43 -20.23
N GLY A 101 -1.09 -1.31 -19.98
CA GLY A 101 -2.07 -1.19 -18.90
C GLY A 101 -1.58 -0.42 -17.68
N SER A 102 -0.32 0.03 -17.68
CA SER A 102 0.22 0.89 -16.61
C SER A 102 -0.58 2.18 -16.48
N ARG A 103 -1.04 2.50 -15.27
CA ARG A 103 -1.82 3.71 -15.01
C ARG A 103 -1.76 4.13 -13.53
N VAL A 104 -2.04 5.40 -13.30
CA VAL A 104 -2.29 5.96 -11.97
C VAL A 104 -3.80 6.09 -11.78
N ILE A 105 -4.32 5.49 -10.73
CA ILE A 105 -5.76 5.46 -10.42
C ILE A 105 -6.02 6.43 -9.26
N PRO A 106 -6.78 7.52 -9.48
CA PRO A 106 -7.22 8.38 -8.40
C PRO A 106 -8.33 7.69 -7.60
N VAL A 107 -8.25 7.83 -6.28
CA VAL A 107 -9.24 7.29 -5.34
C VAL A 107 -9.47 8.25 -4.18
N TYR A 108 -10.56 8.02 -3.45
CA TYR A 108 -10.76 8.55 -2.11
C TYR A 108 -10.75 7.39 -1.12
N LEU A 109 -10.25 7.62 0.09
CA LEU A 109 -10.25 6.62 1.16
C LEU A 109 -11.27 7.02 2.23
N LYS A 110 -12.04 6.06 2.70
CA LYS A 110 -12.95 6.28 3.84
C LYS A 110 -12.14 6.49 5.12
N LYS A 111 -12.70 7.25 6.05
CA LYS A 111 -12.18 7.32 7.42
C LYS A 111 -12.28 5.94 8.05
N ALA A 112 -11.18 5.47 8.59
CA ALA A 112 -11.06 4.19 9.25
C ALA A 112 -9.94 4.27 10.30
N ASN A 113 -9.79 3.23 11.11
CA ASN A 113 -8.73 3.16 12.11
C ASN A 113 -7.41 2.74 11.46
N TYR A 114 -6.70 3.68 10.85
CA TYR A 114 -5.38 3.42 10.26
C TYR A 114 -4.29 3.51 11.33
N PHE A 115 -3.46 2.49 11.44
CA PHE A 115 -2.25 2.57 12.25
C PHE A 115 -1.34 3.64 11.67
N ASP A 116 -1.13 4.70 12.42
CA ASP A 116 -0.29 5.83 12.01
C ASP A 116 0.99 5.83 12.83
N VAL A 117 2.13 5.72 12.16
CA VAL A 117 3.46 5.71 12.78
C VAL A 117 3.81 7.04 13.44
N ASP A 118 3.13 8.14 13.08
CA ASP A 118 3.28 9.44 13.73
C ASP A 118 2.41 9.58 14.99
N ASN A 119 1.46 8.65 15.20
CA ASN A 119 0.58 8.66 16.35
C ASN A 119 1.20 7.89 17.52
N ALA A 120 1.54 8.62 18.59
CA ALA A 120 2.18 8.04 19.78
C ALA A 120 1.31 6.98 20.49
N ASP A 121 -0.03 7.12 20.46
CA ASP A 121 -0.93 6.15 21.08
C ASP A 121 -1.01 4.86 20.27
N HIS A 122 -0.94 4.93 18.94
CA HIS A 122 -0.86 3.74 18.08
C HIS A 122 0.43 2.98 18.30
N LEU A 123 1.58 3.67 18.36
CA LEU A 123 2.87 3.05 18.68
C LEU A 123 2.85 2.42 20.08
N LYS A 124 2.25 3.10 21.05
CA LYS A 124 2.10 2.58 22.41
C LYS A 124 1.23 1.31 22.42
N THR A 125 0.12 1.31 21.72
CA THR A 125 -0.77 0.15 21.60
C THR A 125 -0.04 -1.05 21.04
N LEU A 126 0.71 -0.89 19.95
CA LEU A 126 1.53 -1.94 19.36
C LEU A 126 2.58 -2.47 20.38
N LYS A 127 3.36 -1.57 21.00
CA LYS A 127 4.42 -1.94 21.95
C LYS A 127 3.90 -2.63 23.22
N GLN A 128 2.65 -2.40 23.59
CA GLN A 128 1.99 -3.05 24.71
C GLN A 128 1.42 -4.43 24.37
N SER A 129 1.28 -4.77 23.09
CA SER A 129 0.76 -6.07 22.67
C SER A 129 1.68 -7.22 23.13
N ALA A 130 1.08 -8.38 23.38
CA ALA A 130 1.83 -9.59 23.72
C ALA A 130 2.77 -9.98 22.57
N PHE A 131 2.27 -9.92 21.34
CA PHE A 131 3.07 -10.21 20.15
C PHE A 131 4.36 -9.40 20.10
N TYR A 132 4.27 -8.07 20.28
CA TYR A 132 5.45 -7.22 20.19
C TYR A 132 6.47 -7.53 21.26
N LYS A 133 6.02 -7.70 22.52
CA LYS A 133 6.89 -8.04 23.64
C LYS A 133 7.62 -9.37 23.45
N GLU A 134 6.92 -10.38 22.92
CA GLU A 134 7.47 -11.72 22.71
C GLU A 134 8.38 -11.81 21.48
N ASN A 135 8.13 -10.98 20.46
CA ASN A 135 8.83 -11.09 19.17
C ASN A 135 9.84 -9.97 18.90
N LYS A 136 9.97 -8.97 19.78
CA LYS A 136 10.83 -7.80 19.55
C LYS A 136 12.26 -8.20 19.16
N GLU A 137 12.88 -9.13 19.88
CA GLU A 137 14.25 -9.56 19.63
C GLU A 137 14.38 -10.31 18.28
N LYS A 138 13.38 -11.13 17.94
CA LYS A 138 13.34 -11.81 16.65
C LYS A 138 13.19 -10.83 15.49
N LEU A 139 12.37 -9.81 15.66
CA LEU A 139 12.20 -8.74 14.68
C LEU A 139 13.49 -7.93 14.52
N ASN A 140 14.17 -7.58 15.62
CA ASN A 140 15.47 -6.93 15.57
C ASN A 140 16.49 -7.76 14.78
N GLU A 141 16.60 -9.06 15.04
CA GLU A 141 17.52 -9.94 14.33
C GLU A 141 17.14 -10.07 12.83
N LYS A 142 15.83 -10.21 12.55
CA LYS A 142 15.32 -10.32 11.17
C LYS A 142 15.66 -9.09 10.33
N PHE A 143 15.52 -7.90 10.91
CA PHE A 143 15.68 -6.62 10.19
C PHE A 143 17.00 -5.90 10.48
N LYS A 144 17.96 -6.56 11.14
CA LYS A 144 19.27 -5.95 11.45
C LYS A 144 20.03 -5.42 10.24
N PHE A 145 19.77 -5.98 9.04
CA PHE A 145 20.37 -5.52 7.78
C PHE A 145 19.96 -4.11 7.38
N LEU A 146 18.86 -3.58 7.98
CA LEU A 146 18.41 -2.20 7.78
C LEU A 146 19.18 -1.17 8.63
N GLY A 147 20.06 -1.63 9.51
CA GLY A 147 21.00 -0.78 10.25
C GLY A 147 20.39 -0.01 11.43
N ALA A 148 19.15 -0.32 11.84
CA ALA A 148 18.48 0.29 12.99
C ALA A 148 17.71 -0.75 13.80
N ASP A 149 17.37 -0.41 15.05
CA ASP A 149 16.53 -1.25 15.89
C ASP A 149 15.05 -1.19 15.41
N ILE A 150 14.27 -2.20 15.79
CA ILE A 150 12.90 -2.36 15.35
C ILE A 150 11.98 -1.20 15.78
N ASP A 151 12.23 -0.60 16.94
CA ASP A 151 11.46 0.56 17.41
C ASP A 151 11.67 1.78 16.50
N THR A 152 12.91 1.98 16.07
CA THR A 152 13.30 3.06 15.15
C THR A 152 12.72 2.80 13.77
N LEU A 153 12.82 1.57 13.25
CA LEU A 153 12.29 1.19 11.95
C LEU A 153 10.76 1.34 11.88
N ILE A 154 10.03 0.91 12.92
CA ILE A 154 8.58 1.10 12.99
C ILE A 154 8.23 2.60 13.01
N LYS A 155 8.93 3.38 13.85
CA LYS A 155 8.68 4.82 13.97
C LYS A 155 9.00 5.58 12.68
N SER A 156 9.99 5.13 11.91
CA SER A 156 10.29 5.71 10.59
C SER A 156 9.29 5.31 9.50
N GLY A 157 8.38 4.38 9.80
CA GLY A 157 7.41 3.88 8.81
C GLY A 157 8.05 3.00 7.74
N GLU A 158 9.13 2.28 8.10
CA GLU A 158 9.79 1.36 7.17
C GLU A 158 8.80 0.30 6.65
N GLU A 159 8.51 0.35 5.36
CA GLU A 159 7.44 -0.42 4.74
C GLU A 159 7.57 -1.92 5.01
N THR A 160 8.76 -2.48 4.80
CA THR A 160 9.00 -3.92 4.96
C THR A 160 8.73 -4.39 6.41
N VAL A 161 9.06 -3.54 7.38
CA VAL A 161 8.84 -3.83 8.80
C VAL A 161 7.36 -3.73 9.16
N ILE A 162 6.67 -2.69 8.68
CA ILE A 162 5.24 -2.50 8.96
C ILE A 162 4.43 -3.63 8.30
N GLU A 163 4.81 -4.08 7.12
CA GLU A 163 4.18 -5.23 6.47
C GLU A 163 4.32 -6.52 7.28
N GLU A 164 5.48 -6.77 7.86
CA GLU A 164 5.73 -7.95 8.69
C GLU A 164 4.81 -8.00 9.91
N ILE A 165 4.52 -6.85 10.52
CA ILE A 165 3.66 -6.76 11.69
C ILE A 165 2.17 -6.55 11.34
N THR A 166 1.83 -6.45 10.06
CA THR A 166 0.43 -6.25 9.60
C THR A 166 -0.57 -7.25 10.18
N PRO A 167 -0.27 -8.57 10.31
CA PRO A 167 -1.19 -9.51 10.95
C PRO A 167 -1.53 -9.12 12.39
N GLU A 168 -0.58 -8.56 13.12
CA GLU A 168 -0.82 -8.07 14.49
C GLU A 168 -1.61 -6.76 14.49
N LEU A 169 -1.31 -5.83 13.58
CA LEU A 169 -2.08 -4.59 13.44
C LEU A 169 -3.57 -4.88 13.19
N LYS A 170 -3.87 -5.87 12.35
CA LYS A 170 -5.24 -6.34 12.12
C LYS A 170 -5.90 -6.87 13.40
N LYS A 171 -5.19 -7.67 14.20
CA LYS A 171 -5.69 -8.19 15.49
C LYS A 171 -5.93 -7.06 16.50
N LEU A 172 -5.14 -5.99 16.46
CA LEU A 172 -5.31 -4.80 17.28
C LEU A 172 -6.45 -3.90 16.81
N GLY A 173 -7.17 -4.27 15.74
CA GLY A 173 -8.33 -3.56 15.22
C GLY A 173 -8.01 -2.41 14.26
N PHE A 174 -6.80 -2.38 13.72
CA PHE A 174 -6.49 -1.45 12.64
C PHE A 174 -6.99 -1.98 11.30
N GLU A 175 -7.49 -1.07 10.47
CA GLU A 175 -8.07 -1.35 9.15
C GLU A 175 -7.13 -1.00 7.99
N GLY A 176 -5.96 -0.50 8.35
CA GLY A 176 -4.88 -0.13 7.45
C GLY A 176 -3.69 0.41 8.25
N HIS A 177 -2.66 0.86 7.54
CA HIS A 177 -1.50 1.45 8.18
C HIS A 177 -0.84 2.51 7.30
N THR A 178 0.02 3.33 7.89
CA THR A 178 0.86 4.27 7.16
C THR A 178 2.30 3.78 7.10
N THR A 179 2.96 4.07 5.99
CA THR A 179 4.41 3.88 5.79
C THR A 179 5.02 5.11 5.17
N TYR A 180 6.33 5.19 5.15
CA TYR A 180 7.06 6.21 4.42
C TYR A 180 7.95 5.58 3.35
N LEU A 181 7.86 6.10 2.12
CA LEU A 181 8.74 5.74 1.02
C LEU A 181 9.24 7.03 0.35
N ASP A 182 10.56 7.20 0.31
CA ASP A 182 11.22 8.40 -0.26
C ASP A 182 10.65 9.73 0.30
N GLY A 183 10.32 9.75 1.60
CA GLY A 183 9.75 10.90 2.30
C GLY A 183 8.25 11.11 2.09
N ASN A 184 7.61 10.32 1.23
CA ASN A 184 6.18 10.39 0.99
C ASN A 184 5.43 9.42 1.93
N LYS A 185 4.37 9.94 2.57
CA LYS A 185 3.48 9.13 3.40
C LYS A 185 2.53 8.33 2.51
N ASN A 186 2.57 7.03 2.64
CA ASN A 186 1.68 6.10 1.98
C ASN A 186 0.66 5.56 2.98
N ILE A 187 -0.51 5.20 2.49
CA ILE A 187 -1.57 4.53 3.27
C ILE A 187 -1.82 3.17 2.64
N ALA A 188 -1.67 2.13 3.44
CA ALA A 188 -2.07 0.78 3.09
C ALA A 188 -3.45 0.47 3.66
N VAL A 189 -4.34 -0.06 2.83
CA VAL A 189 -5.73 -0.37 3.18
C VAL A 189 -5.95 -1.87 3.16
N TYR A 190 -6.51 -2.42 4.22
CA TYR A 190 -6.73 -3.88 4.35
C TYR A 190 -8.04 -4.34 3.73
N ASP A 191 -9.04 -3.47 3.64
CA ASP A 191 -10.35 -3.78 3.07
C ASP A 191 -10.66 -2.88 1.87
N THR A 192 -11.05 -3.50 0.76
CA THR A 192 -11.42 -2.78 -0.47
C THR A 192 -12.68 -1.93 -0.31
N ASP A 193 -13.54 -2.23 0.67
CA ASP A 193 -14.71 -1.43 1.00
C ASP A 193 -14.35 -0.02 1.51
N LEU A 194 -13.10 0.19 1.92
CA LEU A 194 -12.58 1.49 2.32
C LEU A 194 -12.13 2.35 1.13
N ILE A 195 -12.11 1.79 -0.08
CA ILE A 195 -11.64 2.46 -1.30
C ILE A 195 -12.83 2.95 -2.10
N VAL A 196 -12.88 4.25 -2.37
CA VAL A 196 -13.88 4.85 -3.26
C VAL A 196 -13.18 5.28 -4.55
N SER A 197 -13.53 4.65 -5.66
CA SER A 197 -12.93 4.96 -6.95
C SER A 197 -13.22 6.42 -7.34
N GLY A 198 -12.16 7.17 -7.66
CA GLY A 198 -12.25 8.52 -8.19
C GLY A 198 -12.41 8.57 -9.72
N VAL A 199 -12.47 7.42 -10.38
CA VAL A 199 -12.61 7.34 -11.83
C VAL A 199 -14.09 7.38 -12.18
N GLU A 200 -14.50 8.39 -12.95
CA GLU A 200 -15.80 8.36 -13.64
C GLU A 200 -15.82 7.14 -14.55
N LYS A 201 -16.72 6.18 -14.29
CA LYS A 201 -17.04 5.17 -15.30
C LYS A 201 -17.62 5.94 -16.48
N LYS A 202 -16.87 6.08 -17.57
CA LYS A 202 -17.46 6.50 -18.84
C LYS A 202 -18.63 5.55 -19.09
N ALA A 203 -19.84 6.13 -19.17
CA ALA A 203 -20.98 5.39 -19.66
C ALA A 203 -20.54 4.77 -20.99
N GLU A 204 -20.56 3.45 -21.09
CA GLU A 204 -20.44 2.79 -22.38
C GLU A 204 -21.63 3.29 -23.17
N GLY A 205 -21.36 4.26 -24.06
CA GLY A 205 -22.32 4.78 -25.00
C GLY A 205 -22.75 3.63 -25.89
N GLY A 206 -24.06 3.41 -25.94
CA GLY A 206 -24.69 2.48 -26.84
C GLY A 206 -24.51 2.88 -28.29
#